data_3a6b68b1490921a0d989ab319888537f
#
_entry.id   3a6b68b1490921a0d989ab319888537f
#
_cell.length_a   1.000
_cell.length_b   1.000
_cell.length_c   1.000
_cell.angle_alpha   90.00
_cell.angle_beta   90.00
_cell.angle_gamma   90.00
#
_symmetry.space_group_name_H-M   'P 1'
#
loop_
_entity.id
_entity.type
_entity.pdbx_description
1 polymer ?
#
loop_
_entity_poly.entity_id
_entity_poly.type
_entity_poly.pdbx_seq_one_letter_code
_entity_poly.pdbx_strand_id
1 'polypeptide(L)'
;YGNPDNVGAYRSLALELVAQLGRIDVLVCSVGTGGHSAGVARVLREFNPDMRLIGVDTIGSTIFGQPASNRLMRGLGSSIYPRNVDYRAFDEVHWVAPPEAVWACRSLAATHYASGGWSVGAVALVAGWAARNLPADTTIAAVFPDGPQRYFDTIYNDAYC
;
A
#
# COMPACT_ATOMS: atom_id res chain seq x y z
N TYR A 1 -7.56 9.76 -12.79
CA TYR A 1 -7.03 10.15 -11.48
C TYR A 1 -8.13 10.70 -10.54
N GLY A 2 -9.10 11.45 -11.03
CA GLY A 2 -10.14 12.11 -10.20
C GLY A 2 -11.54 11.56 -10.37
N ASN A 3 -11.73 10.41 -11.00
CA ASN A 3 -13.06 9.79 -11.15
C ASN A 3 -13.51 9.18 -9.82
N PRO A 4 -14.65 9.61 -9.23
CA PRO A 4 -15.17 9.07 -7.98
C PRO A 4 -15.57 7.58 -8.07
N ASP A 5 -15.92 7.08 -9.25
CA ASP A 5 -16.26 5.67 -9.47
C ASP A 5 -15.07 4.75 -9.16
N ASN A 6 -13.85 5.26 -9.24
CA ASN A 6 -12.64 4.53 -8.87
C ASN A 6 -12.69 4.05 -7.41
N VAL A 7 -13.22 4.85 -6.50
CA VAL A 7 -13.39 4.46 -5.08
C VAL A 7 -14.41 3.34 -4.94
N GLY A 8 -15.55 3.43 -5.66
CA GLY A 8 -16.62 2.42 -5.63
C GLY A 8 -16.22 1.06 -6.20
N ALA A 9 -15.28 1.03 -7.15
CA ALA A 9 -14.82 -0.19 -7.81
C ALA A 9 -14.15 -1.21 -6.87
N TYR A 10 -13.68 -0.78 -5.71
CA TYR A 10 -12.98 -1.64 -4.76
C TYR A 10 -13.87 -2.30 -3.69
N ARG A 11 -15.20 -2.13 -3.78
CA ARG A 11 -16.14 -2.75 -2.84
C ARG A 11 -16.04 -4.28 -2.85
N SER A 12 -15.93 -4.91 -4.01
CA SER A 12 -15.84 -6.36 -4.15
C SER A 12 -14.58 -6.92 -3.46
N LEU A 13 -13.43 -6.25 -3.64
CA LEU A 13 -12.19 -6.62 -2.96
C LEU A 13 -12.34 -6.56 -1.44
N ALA A 14 -12.94 -5.50 -0.92
CA ALA A 14 -13.14 -5.35 0.52
C ALA A 14 -14.05 -6.44 1.10
N LEU A 15 -15.13 -6.78 0.41
CA LEU A 15 -16.04 -7.85 0.82
C LEU A 15 -15.37 -9.22 0.78
N GLU A 16 -14.51 -9.48 -0.21
CA GLU A 16 -13.73 -10.70 -0.29
C GLU A 16 -12.74 -10.81 0.87
N LEU A 17 -12.05 -9.73 1.22
CA LEU A 17 -11.17 -9.69 2.39
C LEU A 17 -11.92 -10.02 3.70
N VAL A 18 -13.12 -9.45 3.89
CA VAL A 18 -13.95 -9.78 5.06
C VAL A 18 -14.39 -11.24 5.03
N ALA A 19 -14.78 -11.78 3.87
CA ALA A 19 -15.20 -13.17 3.75
C ALA A 19 -14.07 -14.17 4.07
N GLN A 20 -12.82 -13.83 3.72
CA GLN A 20 -11.66 -14.69 3.95
C GLN A 20 -11.05 -14.55 5.34
N LEU A 21 -10.96 -13.34 5.86
CA LEU A 21 -10.22 -13.01 7.07
C LEU A 21 -11.13 -12.71 8.28
N GLY A 22 -12.42 -12.49 8.06
CA GLY A 22 -13.33 -12.04 9.10
C GLY A 22 -13.07 -10.59 9.49
N ARG A 23 -12.73 -10.36 10.77
CA ARG A 23 -12.39 -9.02 11.26
C ARG A 23 -10.98 -8.63 10.80
N ILE A 24 -10.85 -7.44 10.26
CA ILE A 24 -9.58 -6.82 9.89
C ILE A 24 -9.38 -5.61 10.81
N ASP A 25 -8.25 -5.55 11.51
CA ASP A 25 -7.93 -4.48 12.45
C ASP A 25 -7.05 -3.40 11.83
N VAL A 26 -6.22 -3.77 10.86
CA VAL A 26 -5.33 -2.85 10.16
C VAL A 26 -5.34 -3.14 8.66
N LEU A 27 -5.50 -2.11 7.85
CA LEU A 27 -5.31 -2.14 6.40
C LEU A 27 -4.07 -1.35 6.02
N VAL A 28 -3.14 -1.97 5.29
CA VAL A 28 -1.95 -1.31 4.74
C VAL A 28 -2.07 -1.19 3.23
N CYS A 29 -2.05 0.03 2.72
CA CYS A 29 -2.21 0.33 1.29
C CYS A 29 -1.17 1.31 0.77
N SER A 30 -0.61 1.06 -0.41
CA SER A 30 0.11 2.09 -1.15
C SER A 30 -0.85 3.19 -1.62
N VAL A 31 -0.39 4.44 -1.63
CA VAL A 31 -1.21 5.58 -2.03
C VAL A 31 -0.68 6.22 -3.30
N GLY A 32 -1.49 6.23 -4.33
CA GLY A 32 -1.25 6.93 -5.60
C GLY A 32 -2.46 7.82 -5.91
N THR A 33 -3.48 7.27 -6.58
CA THR A 33 -4.74 7.99 -6.84
C THR A 33 -5.64 8.09 -5.60
N GLY A 34 -5.44 7.24 -4.61
CA GLY A 34 -6.28 7.11 -3.43
C GLY A 34 -7.51 6.21 -3.60
N GLY A 35 -7.78 5.74 -4.83
CA GLY A 35 -8.99 4.98 -5.11
C GLY A 35 -9.13 3.71 -4.28
N HIS A 36 -8.12 2.82 -4.31
CA HIS A 36 -8.23 1.55 -3.58
C HIS A 36 -8.14 1.76 -2.06
N SER A 37 -7.25 2.63 -1.57
CA SER A 37 -7.15 2.88 -0.13
C SER A 37 -8.45 3.44 0.45
N ALA A 38 -9.05 4.43 -0.20
CA ALA A 38 -10.33 4.99 0.23
C ALA A 38 -11.49 3.99 0.08
N GLY A 39 -11.53 3.27 -1.07
CA GLY A 39 -12.62 2.35 -1.37
C GLY A 39 -12.64 1.13 -0.45
N VAL A 40 -11.49 0.49 -0.24
CA VAL A 40 -11.39 -0.66 0.66
C VAL A 40 -11.62 -0.25 2.11
N ALA A 41 -10.95 0.79 2.58
CA ALA A 41 -11.08 1.24 3.97
C ALA A 41 -12.52 1.62 4.35
N ARG A 42 -13.22 2.32 3.44
CA ARG A 42 -14.63 2.68 3.68
C ARG A 42 -15.51 1.46 3.92
N VAL A 43 -15.34 0.41 3.12
CA VAL A 43 -16.14 -0.82 3.26
C VAL A 43 -15.72 -1.62 4.49
N LEU A 44 -14.42 -1.77 4.76
CA LEU A 44 -13.95 -2.49 5.94
C LEU A 44 -14.44 -1.86 7.24
N ARG A 45 -14.56 -0.53 7.31
CA ARG A 45 -15.11 0.19 8.46
C ARG A 45 -16.62 0.00 8.67
N GLU A 46 -17.34 -0.50 7.66
CA GLU A 46 -18.72 -0.98 7.86
C GLU A 46 -18.77 -2.21 8.79
N PHE A 47 -17.70 -3.04 8.78
CA PHE A 47 -17.57 -4.27 9.60
C PHE A 47 -16.77 -4.07 10.87
N ASN A 48 -15.75 -3.21 10.84
CA ASN A 48 -14.95 -2.83 11.98
C ASN A 48 -14.71 -1.31 11.98
N PRO A 49 -15.53 -0.51 12.67
CA PRO A 49 -15.39 0.95 12.72
C PRO A 49 -14.03 1.42 13.25
N ASP A 50 -13.36 0.62 14.09
CA ASP A 50 -12.06 0.92 14.68
C ASP A 50 -10.88 0.48 13.79
N MET A 51 -11.15 -0.02 12.57
CA MET A 51 -10.11 -0.43 11.64
C MET A 51 -9.20 0.73 11.28
N ARG A 52 -7.91 0.54 11.50
CA ARG A 52 -6.87 1.53 11.18
C ARG A 52 -6.41 1.40 9.73
N LEU A 53 -6.29 2.54 9.06
CA LEU A 53 -5.72 2.64 7.71
C LEU A 53 -4.30 3.20 7.78
N ILE A 54 -3.33 2.40 7.38
CA ILE A 54 -1.93 2.82 7.24
C ILE A 54 -1.64 3.07 5.75
N GLY A 55 -1.33 4.31 5.41
CA GLY A 55 -0.93 4.72 4.07
C GLY A 55 0.57 4.51 3.84
N VAL A 56 0.93 4.03 2.66
CA VAL A 56 2.33 3.90 2.23
C VAL A 56 2.56 4.80 1.03
N ASP A 57 3.43 5.77 1.20
CA ASP A 57 3.85 6.72 0.18
C ASP A 57 5.36 6.59 -0.07
N THR A 58 5.89 7.34 -1.01
CA THR A 58 7.31 7.36 -1.32
C THR A 58 7.93 8.72 -1.08
N ILE A 59 9.21 8.74 -0.78
CA ILE A 59 9.99 9.98 -0.70
C ILE A 59 9.85 10.77 -2.00
N GLY A 60 9.62 12.08 -1.89
CA GLY A 60 9.41 12.99 -3.02
C GLY A 60 7.98 13.06 -3.55
N SER A 61 7.05 12.34 -2.92
CA SER A 61 5.62 12.48 -3.18
C SER A 61 5.03 13.65 -2.42
N THR A 62 4.11 14.39 -3.06
CA THR A 62 3.43 15.53 -2.42
C THR A 62 2.14 15.14 -1.71
N ILE A 63 1.65 13.92 -1.85
CA ILE A 63 0.33 13.51 -1.36
C ILE A 63 0.14 13.88 0.11
N PHE A 64 1.11 13.56 0.95
CA PHE A 64 1.05 13.82 2.39
C PHE A 64 2.02 14.91 2.85
N GLY A 65 2.21 15.95 2.01
CA GLY A 65 2.87 17.19 2.40
C GLY A 65 4.39 17.21 2.30
N GLN A 66 5.03 16.19 1.74
CA GLN A 66 6.46 16.26 1.45
C GLN A 66 6.77 17.17 0.27
N PRO A 67 7.96 17.77 0.21
CA PRO A 67 8.42 18.49 -0.97
C PRO A 67 8.48 17.58 -2.19
N ALA A 68 8.05 18.08 -3.35
CA ALA A 68 8.17 17.35 -4.60
C ALA A 68 9.64 17.13 -4.96
N SER A 69 10.00 15.92 -5.30
CA SER A 69 11.30 15.59 -5.89
C SER A 69 11.18 14.47 -6.92
N ASN A 70 12.28 14.17 -7.62
CA ASN A 70 12.32 13.05 -8.54
C ASN A 70 12.03 11.73 -7.80
N ARG A 71 11.14 10.93 -8.41
CA ARG A 71 10.72 9.64 -7.84
C ARG A 71 11.06 8.50 -8.79
N LEU A 72 11.79 7.54 -8.29
CA LEU A 72 12.12 6.31 -9.03
C LEU A 72 10.94 5.33 -9.00
N MET A 73 10.30 5.17 -7.85
CA MET A 73 9.23 4.20 -7.66
C MET A 73 7.96 4.57 -8.44
N ARG A 74 7.34 3.56 -9.04
CA ARG A 74 6.08 3.64 -9.76
C ARG A 74 4.99 2.89 -8.99
N GLY A 75 3.72 3.28 -9.22
CA GLY A 75 2.56 2.65 -8.56
C GLY A 75 2.19 3.25 -7.20
N LEU A 76 3.03 4.12 -6.64
CA LEU A 76 2.73 4.90 -5.43
C LEU A 76 3.33 6.29 -5.54
N GLY A 77 2.80 7.21 -4.74
CA GLY A 77 3.19 8.61 -4.74
C GLY A 77 2.63 9.41 -5.92
N SER A 78 2.62 10.73 -5.76
CA SER A 78 2.17 11.68 -6.77
C SER A 78 2.92 13.01 -6.63
N SER A 79 2.98 13.77 -7.73
CA SER A 79 3.42 15.17 -7.74
C SER A 79 2.24 16.16 -7.72
N ILE A 80 1.03 15.65 -7.57
CA ILE A 80 -0.21 16.40 -7.44
C ILE A 80 -1.00 15.87 -6.23
N TYR A 81 -1.99 16.60 -5.78
CA TYR A 81 -2.94 16.18 -4.75
C TYR A 81 -4.12 15.44 -5.41
N PRO A 82 -4.20 14.09 -5.33
CA PRO A 82 -5.28 13.35 -5.96
C PRO A 82 -6.62 13.58 -5.26
N ARG A 83 -7.67 13.79 -6.03
CA ARG A 83 -9.02 14.09 -5.50
C ARG A 83 -9.67 12.91 -4.75
N ASN A 84 -9.26 11.69 -5.05
CA ASN A 84 -9.81 10.47 -4.45
C ASN A 84 -9.11 10.07 -3.14
N VAL A 85 -8.06 10.79 -2.73
CA VAL A 85 -7.43 10.55 -1.44
C VAL A 85 -8.30 11.17 -0.34
N ASP A 86 -8.86 10.32 0.49
CA ASP A 86 -9.52 10.76 1.72
C ASP A 86 -8.46 10.87 2.83
N TYR A 87 -7.90 12.06 2.99
CA TYR A 87 -6.82 12.31 3.95
C TYR A 87 -7.22 12.07 5.41
N ARG A 88 -8.52 12.19 5.73
CA ARG A 88 -9.04 11.97 7.08
C ARG A 88 -9.20 10.50 7.42
N ALA A 89 -9.18 9.64 6.40
CA ALA A 89 -9.32 8.20 6.60
C ALA A 89 -8.02 7.55 7.11
N PHE A 90 -6.86 8.20 6.92
CA PHE A 90 -5.57 7.64 7.31
C PHE A 90 -5.27 7.91 8.78
N ASP A 91 -4.98 6.85 9.52
CA ASP A 91 -4.53 6.92 10.91
C ASP A 91 -3.02 7.12 11.00
N GLU A 92 -2.29 6.62 9.99
CA GLU A 92 -0.84 6.67 9.94
C GLU A 92 -0.35 6.67 8.48
N VAL A 93 0.80 7.29 8.22
CA VAL A 93 1.43 7.30 6.88
C VAL A 93 2.93 7.07 7.02
N HIS A 94 3.46 6.18 6.18
CA HIS A 94 4.89 5.89 6.06
C HIS A 94 5.41 6.28 4.68
N TRP A 95 6.60 6.86 4.63
CA TRP A 95 7.34 7.13 3.40
C TRP A 95 8.48 6.13 3.26
N VAL A 96 8.49 5.40 2.15
CA VAL A 96 9.46 4.35 1.87
C VAL A 96 10.42 4.83 0.77
N ALA A 97 11.70 4.59 0.97
CA ALA A 97 12.73 4.87 -0.02
C ALA A 97 12.89 3.70 -1.03
N PRO A 98 13.37 3.96 -2.26
CA PRO A 98 13.56 2.93 -3.27
C PRO A 98 14.40 1.72 -2.81
N PRO A 99 15.56 1.88 -2.14
CA PRO A 99 16.35 0.73 -1.68
C PRO A 99 15.60 -0.16 -0.68
N GLU A 100 14.77 0.43 0.17
CA GLU A 100 13.95 -0.31 1.14
C GLU A 100 12.88 -1.14 0.43
N ALA A 101 12.22 -0.57 -0.59
CA ALA A 101 11.24 -1.30 -1.39
C ALA A 101 11.88 -2.46 -2.18
N VAL A 102 13.07 -2.26 -2.76
CA VAL A 102 13.83 -3.33 -3.44
C VAL A 102 14.17 -4.45 -2.48
N TRP A 103 14.73 -4.12 -1.32
CA TRP A 103 15.04 -5.10 -0.29
C TRP A 103 13.82 -5.91 0.12
N ALA A 104 12.69 -5.26 0.35
CA ALA A 104 11.46 -5.94 0.75
C ALA A 104 10.90 -6.84 -0.37
N CYS A 105 10.91 -6.40 -1.65
CA CYS A 105 10.50 -7.23 -2.78
C CYS A 105 11.35 -8.51 -2.88
N ARG A 106 12.65 -8.38 -2.79
CA ARG A 106 13.58 -9.52 -2.88
C ARG A 106 13.46 -10.45 -1.68
N SER A 107 13.26 -9.90 -0.48
CA SER A 107 13.03 -10.67 0.74
C SER A 107 11.73 -11.49 0.64
N LEU A 108 10.64 -10.89 0.18
CA LEU A 108 9.38 -11.58 -0.08
C LEU A 108 9.55 -12.74 -1.07
N ALA A 109 10.25 -12.48 -2.19
CA ALA A 109 10.49 -13.52 -3.20
C ALA A 109 11.27 -14.71 -2.61
N ALA A 110 12.28 -14.44 -1.79
CA ALA A 110 13.14 -15.46 -1.20
C ALA A 110 12.46 -16.27 -0.08
N THR A 111 11.58 -15.65 0.71
CA THR A 111 11.02 -16.25 1.94
C THR A 111 9.59 -16.71 1.81
N HIS A 112 8.78 -16.04 0.99
CA HIS A 112 7.35 -16.30 0.89
C HIS A 112 6.92 -16.71 -0.53
N TYR A 113 7.86 -16.81 -1.47
CA TYR A 113 7.56 -17.07 -2.91
C TYR A 113 6.55 -16.09 -3.51
N ALA A 114 6.40 -14.92 -2.90
CA ALA A 114 5.55 -13.82 -3.33
C ALA A 114 6.44 -12.66 -3.78
N SER A 115 6.03 -11.96 -4.81
CA SER A 115 6.81 -10.82 -5.30
C SER A 115 5.92 -9.85 -6.07
N GLY A 116 6.42 -8.66 -6.31
CA GLY A 116 5.71 -7.61 -7.04
C GLY A 116 6.60 -6.44 -7.36
N GLY A 117 6.00 -5.31 -7.67
CA GLY A 117 6.70 -4.07 -7.95
C GLY A 117 7.01 -3.23 -6.72
N TRP A 118 7.37 -1.99 -6.98
CA TRP A 118 7.75 -1.01 -5.96
C TRP A 118 6.72 -0.84 -4.84
N SER A 119 5.44 -0.78 -5.20
CA SER A 119 4.33 -0.64 -4.26
C SER A 119 4.17 -1.87 -3.37
N VAL A 120 4.42 -3.06 -3.90
CA VAL A 120 4.37 -4.31 -3.13
C VAL A 120 5.49 -4.33 -2.09
N GLY A 121 6.73 -4.02 -2.47
CA GLY A 121 7.84 -3.95 -1.53
C GLY A 121 7.62 -2.92 -0.43
N ALA A 122 7.16 -1.73 -0.80
CA ALA A 122 6.88 -0.67 0.16
C ALA A 122 5.76 -1.07 1.14
N VAL A 123 4.66 -1.65 0.66
CA VAL A 123 3.55 -2.11 1.51
C VAL A 123 4.00 -3.26 2.40
N ALA A 124 4.76 -4.23 1.88
CA ALA A 124 5.26 -5.35 2.66
C ALA A 124 6.18 -4.92 3.80
N LEU A 125 7.05 -3.94 3.56
CA LEU A 125 7.92 -3.37 4.59
C LEU A 125 7.10 -2.79 5.74
N VAL A 126 6.11 -1.96 5.42
CA VAL A 126 5.25 -1.30 6.41
C VAL A 126 4.34 -2.30 7.12
N ALA A 127 3.78 -3.28 6.40
CA ALA A 127 2.99 -4.35 7.02
C ALA A 127 3.84 -5.19 7.98
N GLY A 128 5.07 -5.52 7.61
CA GLY A 128 6.02 -6.20 8.49
C GLY A 128 6.44 -5.37 9.71
N TRP A 129 6.56 -4.05 9.55
CA TRP A 129 6.73 -3.14 10.69
C TRP A 129 5.51 -3.15 11.61
N ALA A 130 4.30 -3.02 11.06
CA ALA A 130 3.06 -3.07 11.82
C ALA A 130 2.93 -4.38 12.61
N ALA A 131 3.21 -5.52 11.98
CA ALA A 131 3.15 -6.84 12.63
C ALA A 131 4.11 -6.99 13.82
N ARG A 132 5.26 -6.29 13.81
CA ARG A 132 6.21 -6.30 14.92
C ARG A 132 5.86 -5.33 16.05
N ASN A 133 5.06 -4.31 15.79
CA ASN A 133 4.78 -3.21 16.72
C ASN A 133 3.34 -3.21 17.25
N LEU A 134 2.47 -4.07 16.73
CA LEU A 134 1.09 -4.23 17.16
C LEU A 134 0.91 -5.53 17.97
N PRO A 135 -0.18 -5.66 18.74
CA PRO A 135 -0.50 -6.89 19.45
C PRO A 135 -0.51 -8.12 18.52
N ALA A 136 -0.11 -9.28 19.04
CA ALA A 136 0.06 -10.50 18.23
C ALA A 136 -1.26 -11.04 17.63
N ASP A 137 -2.40 -10.66 18.17
CA ASP A 137 -3.74 -11.02 17.72
C ASP A 137 -4.32 -10.03 16.68
N THR A 138 -3.56 -9.01 16.29
CA THR A 138 -3.98 -8.03 15.30
C THR A 138 -4.05 -8.65 13.90
N THR A 139 -5.20 -8.61 13.26
CA THR A 139 -5.36 -9.01 11.86
C THR A 139 -4.98 -7.86 10.93
N ILE A 140 -3.90 -8.04 10.17
CA ILE A 140 -3.38 -7.04 9.22
C ILE A 140 -3.63 -7.52 7.79
N ALA A 141 -4.36 -6.74 7.01
CA ALA A 141 -4.49 -6.91 5.57
C ALA A 141 -3.56 -5.94 4.83
N ALA A 142 -2.80 -6.45 3.87
CA ALA A 142 -1.90 -5.67 3.03
C ALA A 142 -2.24 -5.86 1.56
N VAL A 143 -2.44 -4.76 0.82
CA VAL A 143 -2.79 -4.82 -0.60
C VAL A 143 -1.55 -4.83 -1.46
N PHE A 144 -1.32 -5.91 -2.20
CA PHE A 144 -0.27 -6.08 -3.20
C PHE A 144 -0.87 -5.91 -4.60
N PRO A 145 -0.71 -4.74 -5.24
CA PRO A 145 -1.51 -4.39 -6.41
C PRO A 145 -0.99 -4.96 -7.73
N ASP A 146 0.22 -5.50 -7.78
CA ASP A 146 0.81 -6.06 -9.00
C ASP A 146 1.72 -7.26 -8.72
N GLY A 147 2.13 -7.94 -9.80
CA GLY A 147 3.11 -9.02 -9.77
C GLY A 147 4.48 -8.58 -10.28
N PRO A 148 5.48 -9.50 -10.30
CA PRO A 148 6.88 -9.19 -10.58
C PRO A 148 7.20 -8.98 -12.08
N GLN A 149 6.30 -9.35 -12.99
CA GLN A 149 6.59 -9.52 -14.43
C GLN A 149 7.18 -8.28 -15.10
N ARG A 150 6.85 -7.09 -14.59
CA ARG A 150 7.33 -5.80 -15.14
C ARG A 150 8.65 -5.32 -14.53
N TYR A 151 9.24 -6.08 -13.61
CA TYR A 151 10.34 -5.61 -12.75
C TYR A 151 11.57 -6.50 -12.79
N PHE A 152 11.59 -7.53 -13.65
CA PHE A 152 12.75 -8.43 -13.78
C PHE A 152 14.03 -7.73 -14.23
N ASP A 153 13.91 -6.70 -15.07
CA ASP A 153 15.04 -5.89 -15.54
C ASP A 153 15.40 -4.72 -14.59
N THR A 154 14.70 -4.58 -13.47
CA THR A 154 14.90 -3.50 -12.49
C THR A 154 15.06 -4.06 -11.08
N ILE A 155 14.00 -4.16 -10.31
CA ILE A 155 14.02 -4.58 -8.90
C ILE A 155 14.75 -5.91 -8.69
N TYR A 156 14.61 -6.86 -9.62
CA TYR A 156 15.18 -8.21 -9.53
C TYR A 156 16.46 -8.41 -10.34
N ASN A 157 17.03 -7.33 -10.88
CA ASN A 157 18.28 -7.32 -11.63
C ASN A 157 19.39 -6.65 -10.81
N ASP A 158 20.44 -7.41 -10.46
CA ASP A 158 21.56 -6.89 -9.66
C ASP A 158 22.36 -5.81 -10.40
N ALA A 159 22.38 -5.84 -11.72
CA ALA A 159 23.05 -4.81 -12.51
C ALA A 159 22.31 -3.46 -12.52
N TYR A 160 21.03 -3.45 -12.16
CA TYR A 160 20.22 -2.23 -12.03
C TYR A 160 20.28 -1.63 -10.62
N CYS A 161 20.36 -2.45 -9.60
CA CYS A 161 20.44 -2.10 -8.18
C CYS A 161 21.90 -2.08 -7.72
#